data_5a9d53a9a614819b046fdc0d4f5e42d0
#
_entry.id   5a9d53a9a614819b046fdc0d4f5e42d0
#
_cell.length_a   1.000
_cell.length_b   1.000
_cell.length_c   1.000
_cell.angle_alpha   90.00
_cell.angle_beta   90.00
_cell.angle_gamma   90.00
#
_symmetry.space_group_name_H-M   'P 1'
#
loop_
_entity.id
_entity.type
_entity.pdbx_description
1 polymer ?
#
loop_
_entity_poly.entity_id
_entity_poly.type
_entity_poly.pdbx_seq_one_letter_code
_entity_poly.pdbx_strand_id
1 'polypeptide(L)'
;MVKFMQEQYPPGTRIRLNSMNDPYAPVAPGTEGIVELVDDAGSIHMKWDNGRTLALIPGEDSFTVLPPKLETLKLYMPLTADFYEPNEYGDLDENGVTWEGEELRGYESQIAAALKKYRMPEEAERGVMHWYDEVDSVNRKVHSAVFTVEEQNGQLWGVVECRVAGELTGAELETLKRYLEGQAADGWGEGFEQREIRVDGKSELYVHLWNSGAWSIQTEQERFEQEQTGGMTLAQSM
;
A
#
# COMPACT_ATOMS: atom_id res chain seq x y z
N MET A 1 23.91 8.94 -24.26
CA MET A 1 24.62 8.25 -23.16
C MET A 1 24.13 8.76 -21.80
N VAL A 2 24.16 10.06 -21.52
CA VAL A 2 23.70 10.62 -20.22
C VAL A 2 22.24 10.29 -19.91
N LYS A 3 21.32 10.49 -20.86
CA LYS A 3 19.90 10.16 -20.66
C LYS A 3 19.69 8.69 -20.28
N PHE A 4 20.43 7.78 -20.88
CA PHE A 4 20.39 6.36 -20.53
C PHE A 4 20.88 6.12 -19.08
N MET A 5 21.92 6.82 -18.65
CA MET A 5 22.42 6.74 -17.27
C MET A 5 21.41 7.29 -16.27
N GLN A 6 20.72 8.39 -16.60
CA GLN A 6 19.67 8.97 -15.77
C GLN A 6 18.46 8.03 -15.63
N GLU A 7 18.11 7.31 -16.70
CA GLU A 7 17.06 6.29 -16.69
C GLU A 7 17.49 5.04 -15.92
N GLN A 8 18.75 4.64 -16.01
CA GLN A 8 19.26 3.44 -15.35
C GLN A 8 19.52 3.63 -13.85
N TYR A 9 19.90 4.83 -13.44
CA TYR A 9 20.20 5.17 -12.04
C TYR A 9 19.38 6.38 -11.59
N PRO A 10 18.03 6.23 -11.50
CA PRO A 10 17.19 7.32 -11.02
C PRO A 10 17.49 7.66 -9.56
N PRO A 11 17.17 8.89 -9.10
CA PRO A 11 17.25 9.27 -7.70
C PRO A 11 16.56 8.25 -6.79
N GLY A 12 17.21 7.91 -5.66
CA GLY A 12 16.75 6.87 -4.75
C GLY A 12 17.31 5.47 -5.01
N THR A 13 17.97 5.23 -6.16
CA THR A 13 18.63 3.95 -6.44
C THR A 13 19.67 3.64 -5.36
N ARG A 14 19.58 2.46 -4.75
CA ARG A 14 20.54 1.96 -3.74
C ARG A 14 21.77 1.38 -4.44
N ILE A 15 22.94 1.78 -4.00
CA ILE A 15 24.22 1.31 -4.57
C ILE A 15 25.15 0.92 -3.42
N ARG A 16 25.90 -0.20 -3.64
CA ARG A 16 27.05 -0.59 -2.82
C ARG A 16 28.30 -0.37 -3.64
N LEU A 17 29.26 0.38 -3.08
CA LEU A 17 30.56 0.59 -3.68
C LEU A 17 31.40 -0.70 -3.62
N ASN A 18 31.95 -1.13 -4.75
CA ASN A 18 32.92 -2.22 -4.81
C ASN A 18 34.35 -1.67 -4.79
N SER A 19 34.65 -0.65 -5.61
CA SER A 19 35.92 0.06 -5.63
C SER A 19 35.76 1.45 -6.21
N MET A 20 36.56 2.39 -5.74
CA MET A 20 36.60 3.79 -6.20
C MET A 20 38.02 4.19 -6.59
N ASN A 21 38.17 4.80 -7.77
CA ASN A 21 39.44 5.26 -8.28
C ASN A 21 39.68 6.76 -7.96
N ASP A 22 39.57 7.12 -6.67
CA ASP A 22 39.88 8.46 -6.19
C ASP A 22 41.25 8.44 -5.45
N PRO A 23 42.26 9.20 -5.89
CA PRO A 23 43.61 9.14 -5.31
C PRO A 23 43.73 9.91 -3.97
N TYR A 24 42.75 10.74 -3.61
CA TYR A 24 42.86 11.63 -2.46
C TYR A 24 42.07 11.16 -1.26
N ALA A 25 40.80 10.82 -1.49
CA ALA A 25 39.89 10.49 -0.40
C ALA A 25 38.77 9.55 -0.87
N PRO A 26 39.09 8.31 -1.30
CA PRO A 26 38.03 7.39 -1.78
C PRO A 26 37.04 7.06 -0.70
N VAL A 27 35.79 6.76 -1.10
CA VAL A 27 34.84 6.09 -0.22
C VAL A 27 35.29 4.65 -0.04
N ALA A 28 35.16 4.13 1.17
CA ALA A 28 35.60 2.76 1.47
C ALA A 28 34.73 1.73 0.69
N PRO A 29 35.33 0.67 0.10
CA PRO A 29 34.59 -0.43 -0.47
C PRO A 29 33.60 -1.04 0.53
N GLY A 30 32.45 -1.45 0.04
CA GLY A 30 31.33 -1.96 0.86
C GLY A 30 30.42 -0.88 1.42
N THR A 31 30.78 0.42 1.32
CA THR A 31 29.87 1.51 1.71
C THR A 31 28.66 1.52 0.78
N GLU A 32 27.48 1.66 1.37
CA GLU A 32 26.22 1.81 0.66
C GLU A 32 25.76 3.26 0.66
N GLY A 33 24.89 3.61 -0.28
CA GLY A 33 24.33 4.95 -0.41
C GLY A 33 23.18 4.97 -1.41
N ILE A 34 22.58 6.13 -1.57
CA ILE A 34 21.52 6.38 -2.53
C ILE A 34 22.00 7.38 -3.59
N VAL A 35 21.53 7.18 -4.82
CA VAL A 35 21.72 8.14 -5.91
C VAL A 35 20.88 9.39 -5.62
N GLU A 36 21.51 10.56 -5.67
CA GLU A 36 20.81 11.86 -5.62
C GLU A 36 20.41 12.33 -7.02
N LEU A 37 21.34 12.26 -7.96
CA LEU A 37 21.12 12.59 -9.37
C LEU A 37 22.25 12.05 -10.24
N VAL A 38 22.04 12.01 -11.56
CA VAL A 38 23.09 11.84 -12.56
C VAL A 38 23.23 13.16 -13.31
N ASP A 39 24.45 13.71 -13.32
CA ASP A 39 24.73 14.98 -13.97
C ASP A 39 24.92 14.87 -15.50
N ASP A 40 25.12 16.01 -16.17
CA ASP A 40 25.28 16.08 -17.62
C ASP A 40 26.61 15.49 -18.12
N ALA A 41 27.56 15.23 -17.24
CA ALA A 41 28.79 14.51 -17.53
C ALA A 41 28.64 12.98 -17.40
N GLY A 42 27.51 12.52 -16.79
CA GLY A 42 27.22 11.13 -16.52
C GLY A 42 27.77 10.64 -15.18
N SER A 43 28.23 11.54 -14.31
CA SER A 43 28.66 11.21 -12.96
C SER A 43 27.43 10.97 -12.08
N ILE A 44 27.48 9.94 -11.24
CA ILE A 44 26.38 9.57 -10.35
C ILE A 44 26.64 10.20 -8.99
N HIS A 45 25.90 11.26 -8.65
CA HIS A 45 26.00 11.92 -7.37
C HIS A 45 25.33 11.08 -6.29
N MET A 46 26.07 10.83 -5.20
CA MET A 46 25.70 9.90 -4.16
C MET A 46 25.56 10.59 -2.81
N LYS A 47 24.56 10.18 -2.06
CA LYS A 47 24.48 10.36 -0.61
C LYS A 47 24.85 9.03 0.06
N TRP A 48 26.09 8.93 0.50
CA TRP A 48 26.60 7.73 1.15
C TRP A 48 26.10 7.65 2.61
N ASP A 49 25.83 6.44 3.09
CA ASP A 49 25.32 6.20 4.46
C ASP A 49 26.31 6.66 5.56
N ASN A 50 27.57 6.82 5.20
CA ASN A 50 28.63 7.37 6.07
C ASN A 50 28.67 8.92 6.07
N GLY A 51 27.69 9.59 5.42
CA GLY A 51 27.56 11.05 5.35
C GLY A 51 28.38 11.72 4.26
N ARG A 52 29.09 10.97 3.43
CA ARG A 52 29.85 11.52 2.29
C ARG A 52 28.97 11.71 1.07
N THR A 53 29.43 12.56 0.13
CA THR A 53 28.70 12.92 -1.09
C THR A 53 29.55 12.78 -2.37
N LEU A 54 30.68 12.05 -2.31
CA LEU A 54 31.55 11.85 -3.46
C LEU A 54 30.81 11.08 -4.57
N ALA A 55 30.83 11.62 -5.79
CA ALA A 55 30.17 11.01 -6.94
C ALA A 55 30.94 9.78 -7.44
N LEU A 56 30.20 8.86 -8.08
CA LEU A 56 30.74 7.73 -8.83
C LEU A 56 30.98 8.14 -10.29
N ILE A 57 32.08 7.70 -10.86
CA ILE A 57 32.42 7.86 -12.28
C ILE A 57 32.24 6.50 -12.96
N PRO A 58 31.16 6.28 -13.72
CA PRO A 58 30.95 5.03 -14.42
C PRO A 58 32.07 4.71 -15.39
N GLY A 59 32.61 3.49 -15.32
CA GLY A 59 33.75 3.06 -16.08
C GLY A 59 35.10 3.22 -15.36
N GLU A 60 35.18 4.06 -14.33
CA GLU A 60 36.35 4.17 -13.44
C GLU A 60 36.07 3.50 -12.09
N ASP A 61 34.90 3.74 -11.55
CA ASP A 61 34.44 3.16 -10.29
C ASP A 61 33.61 1.90 -10.52
N SER A 62 33.72 0.95 -9.60
CA SER A 62 32.96 -0.28 -9.62
C SER A 62 31.95 -0.30 -8.49
N PHE A 63 30.69 -0.62 -8.80
CA PHE A 63 29.61 -0.65 -7.86
C PHE A 63 28.54 -1.70 -8.24
N THR A 64 27.71 -2.04 -7.27
CA THR A 64 26.59 -2.95 -7.43
C THR A 64 25.29 -2.22 -7.08
N VAL A 65 24.33 -2.24 -7.99
CA VAL A 65 22.96 -1.77 -7.68
C VAL A 65 22.30 -2.79 -6.75
N LEU A 66 21.82 -2.30 -5.63
CA LEU A 66 21.13 -3.10 -4.64
C LEU A 66 19.61 -3.03 -4.86
N PRO A 67 18.87 -4.08 -4.52
CA PRO A 67 17.42 -3.96 -4.46
C PRO A 67 17.04 -2.84 -3.47
N PRO A 68 15.98 -2.08 -3.73
CA PRO A 68 15.53 -1.02 -2.84
C PRO A 68 15.16 -1.61 -1.46
N LYS A 69 15.49 -0.87 -0.40
CA LYS A 69 14.96 -1.16 0.93
C LYS A 69 13.47 -0.79 0.91
N LEU A 70 12.62 -1.80 1.01
CA LEU A 70 11.19 -1.60 1.02
C LEU A 70 10.68 -1.51 2.46
N GLU A 71 9.90 -0.47 2.72
CA GLU A 71 9.15 -0.28 3.95
C GLU A 71 7.67 -0.59 3.72
N THR A 72 6.95 -0.93 4.77
CA THR A 72 5.52 -1.20 4.68
C THR A 72 4.75 0.06 5.04
N LEU A 73 3.92 0.53 4.12
CA LEU A 73 2.92 1.56 4.34
C LEU A 73 1.55 0.88 4.37
N LYS A 74 0.80 1.04 5.45
CA LYS A 74 -0.60 0.60 5.54
C LYS A 74 -1.53 1.78 5.41
N LEU A 75 -2.55 1.58 4.59
CA LEU A 75 -3.65 2.53 4.38
C LEU A 75 -4.97 1.83 4.72
N TYR A 76 -5.88 2.54 5.35
CA TYR A 76 -7.10 1.98 5.95
C TYR A 76 -8.35 2.66 5.40
N MET A 77 -9.38 1.87 5.11
CA MET A 77 -10.71 2.33 4.73
C MET A 77 -11.75 1.61 5.60
N PRO A 78 -12.66 2.32 6.27
CA PRO A 78 -13.70 1.68 7.05
C PRO A 78 -14.66 0.92 6.13
N LEU A 79 -14.97 -0.32 6.49
CA LEU A 79 -15.88 -1.20 5.76
C LEU A 79 -17.09 -1.53 6.59
N THR A 80 -18.20 -1.71 5.90
CA THR A 80 -19.41 -2.36 6.40
C THR A 80 -19.58 -3.69 5.66
N ALA A 81 -20.19 -4.66 6.32
CA ALA A 81 -20.50 -5.95 5.74
C ALA A 81 -22.00 -6.19 5.80
N ASP A 82 -22.57 -6.66 4.72
CA ASP A 82 -23.92 -7.19 4.65
C ASP A 82 -23.83 -8.67 4.30
N PHE A 83 -24.73 -9.48 4.83
CA PHE A 83 -24.83 -10.89 4.51
C PHE A 83 -26.07 -11.18 3.69
N TYR A 84 -25.90 -12.04 2.70
CA TYR A 84 -26.95 -12.52 1.82
C TYR A 84 -27.09 -14.03 1.98
N GLU A 85 -28.32 -14.52 2.11
CA GLU A 85 -28.65 -15.93 1.92
C GLU A 85 -29.05 -16.16 0.46
N PRO A 86 -28.62 -17.27 -0.16
CA PRO A 86 -29.15 -17.64 -1.48
C PRO A 86 -30.68 -17.85 -1.39
N ASN A 87 -31.39 -17.43 -2.44
CA ASN A 87 -32.80 -17.73 -2.57
C ASN A 87 -33.04 -19.24 -2.82
N GLU A 88 -34.30 -19.66 -2.93
CA GLU A 88 -34.67 -21.06 -3.17
C GLU A 88 -34.11 -21.67 -4.49
N TYR A 89 -33.61 -20.84 -5.39
CA TYR A 89 -32.97 -21.22 -6.66
C TYR A 89 -31.43 -21.20 -6.58
N GLY A 90 -30.86 -20.80 -5.44
CA GLY A 90 -29.43 -20.66 -5.26
C GLY A 90 -28.85 -19.34 -5.76
N ASP A 91 -29.68 -18.38 -6.17
CA ASP A 91 -29.23 -17.07 -6.61
C ASP A 91 -29.14 -16.11 -5.40
N LEU A 92 -28.13 -15.23 -5.45
CA LEU A 92 -28.02 -14.10 -4.53
C LEU A 92 -28.94 -12.99 -5.03
N ASP A 93 -30.16 -12.95 -4.53
CA ASP A 93 -31.15 -11.93 -4.86
C ASP A 93 -30.87 -10.66 -4.06
N GLU A 94 -31.03 -9.47 -4.71
CA GLU A 94 -30.92 -8.16 -4.05
C GLU A 94 -31.89 -7.99 -2.86
N ASN A 95 -32.93 -8.81 -2.80
CA ASN A 95 -33.89 -8.86 -1.70
C ASN A 95 -33.50 -9.87 -0.59
N GLY A 96 -32.39 -10.55 -0.74
CA GLY A 96 -31.93 -11.60 0.19
C GLY A 96 -31.03 -11.10 1.30
N VAL A 97 -30.97 -9.78 1.59
CA VAL A 97 -30.23 -9.27 2.74
C VAL A 97 -30.85 -9.83 4.02
N THR A 98 -30.10 -10.69 4.68
CA THR A 98 -30.57 -11.35 5.90
C THR A 98 -30.08 -10.69 7.18
N TRP A 99 -28.97 -9.93 7.08
CA TRP A 99 -28.29 -9.41 8.27
C TRP A 99 -27.64 -8.05 7.96
N GLU A 100 -28.01 -7.03 8.73
CA GLU A 100 -27.48 -5.67 8.61
C GLU A 100 -27.11 -5.08 9.98
N GLY A 101 -26.12 -4.21 9.98
CA GLY A 101 -25.82 -3.31 11.09
C GLY A 101 -25.66 -3.99 12.45
N GLU A 102 -26.61 -3.80 13.36
CA GLU A 102 -26.49 -4.31 14.74
C GLU A 102 -26.51 -5.85 14.84
N GLU A 103 -27.12 -6.55 13.89
CA GLU A 103 -27.16 -8.01 13.86
C GLU A 103 -25.78 -8.62 13.56
N LEU A 104 -24.90 -7.88 12.91
CA LEU A 104 -23.52 -8.28 12.62
C LEU A 104 -22.54 -7.97 13.76
N ARG A 105 -23.00 -7.21 14.75
CA ARG A 105 -22.16 -6.82 15.86
C ARG A 105 -21.67 -8.04 16.65
N GLY A 106 -20.35 -8.19 16.72
CA GLY A 106 -19.70 -9.34 17.35
C GLY A 106 -19.23 -10.43 16.38
N TYR A 107 -19.57 -10.31 15.08
CA TYR A 107 -19.08 -11.22 14.04
C TYR A 107 -17.90 -10.67 13.22
N GLU A 108 -17.54 -9.41 13.43
CA GLU A 108 -16.50 -8.70 12.65
C GLU A 108 -15.16 -9.45 12.66
N SER A 109 -14.77 -9.99 13.82
CA SER A 109 -13.54 -10.78 13.94
C SER A 109 -13.59 -12.08 13.14
N GLN A 110 -14.75 -12.74 13.07
CA GLN A 110 -14.93 -13.96 12.29
C GLN A 110 -14.94 -13.66 10.79
N ILE A 111 -15.57 -12.56 10.38
CA ILE A 111 -15.58 -12.08 9.00
C ILE A 111 -14.16 -11.78 8.55
N ALA A 112 -13.42 -10.97 9.31
CA ALA A 112 -12.04 -10.63 9.01
C ALA A 112 -11.15 -11.87 8.93
N ALA A 113 -11.29 -12.83 9.85
CA ALA A 113 -10.54 -14.08 9.84
C ALA A 113 -10.85 -14.96 8.63
N ALA A 114 -12.10 -15.01 8.19
CA ALA A 114 -12.50 -15.73 7.00
C ALA A 114 -11.96 -15.06 5.73
N LEU A 115 -12.07 -13.74 5.62
CA LEU A 115 -11.63 -12.97 4.46
C LEU A 115 -10.12 -12.86 4.35
N LYS A 116 -9.39 -12.96 5.45
CA LYS A 116 -7.92 -12.94 5.44
C LYS A 116 -7.29 -14.06 4.57
N LYS A 117 -8.03 -15.12 4.30
CA LYS A 117 -7.61 -16.20 3.38
C LYS A 117 -7.69 -15.80 1.92
N TYR A 118 -8.50 -14.81 1.60
CA TYR A 118 -8.76 -14.37 0.25
C TYR A 118 -7.93 -13.12 0.00
N ARG A 119 -6.73 -13.31 -0.51
CA ARG A 119 -5.95 -12.23 -1.09
C ARG A 119 -6.55 -11.89 -2.44
N MET A 120 -6.50 -10.63 -2.80
CA MET A 120 -6.79 -10.24 -4.17
C MET A 120 -5.85 -10.98 -5.12
N PRO A 121 -6.31 -11.35 -6.33
CA PRO A 121 -5.46 -11.99 -7.32
C PRO A 121 -4.18 -11.17 -7.59
N GLU A 122 -3.05 -11.85 -7.82
CA GLU A 122 -1.76 -11.20 -8.16
C GLU A 122 -1.88 -10.18 -9.31
N GLU A 123 -2.82 -10.38 -10.22
CA GLU A 123 -3.12 -9.47 -11.32
C GLU A 123 -3.66 -8.13 -10.84
N ALA A 124 -4.48 -8.12 -9.80
CA ALA A 124 -4.94 -6.88 -9.15
C ALA A 124 -3.80 -6.22 -8.35
N GLU A 125 -2.95 -7.02 -7.70
CA GLU A 125 -1.75 -6.52 -7.02
C GLU A 125 -0.79 -5.81 -7.97
N ARG A 126 -0.66 -6.29 -9.21
CA ARG A 126 0.19 -5.69 -10.25
C ARG A 126 -0.52 -4.59 -11.03
N GLY A 127 -1.82 -4.73 -11.25
CA GLY A 127 -2.64 -3.80 -12.03
C GLY A 127 -2.78 -2.44 -11.37
N VAL A 128 -2.74 -2.40 -10.04
CA VAL A 128 -2.93 -1.19 -9.25
C VAL A 128 -2.00 -0.05 -9.65
N MET A 129 -0.78 -0.34 -10.12
CA MET A 129 0.24 0.68 -10.33
C MET A 129 0.59 0.97 -11.80
N HIS A 130 -0.03 0.29 -12.78
CA HIS A 130 0.40 0.39 -14.18
C HIS A 130 -0.52 1.22 -15.10
N TRP A 131 -1.59 1.81 -14.60
CA TRP A 131 -2.69 2.27 -15.46
C TRP A 131 -2.71 3.76 -15.80
N TYR A 132 -1.94 4.62 -15.10
CA TYR A 132 -1.98 6.06 -15.37
C TYR A 132 -0.59 6.70 -15.36
N ASP A 133 -0.27 7.45 -16.42
CA ASP A 133 0.94 8.27 -16.54
C ASP A 133 1.05 9.32 -15.40
N GLU A 134 -0.08 9.75 -14.86
CA GLU A 134 -0.15 10.73 -13.76
C GLU A 134 0.45 10.26 -12.43
N VAL A 135 0.54 8.93 -12.23
CA VAL A 135 1.11 8.33 -11.01
C VAL A 135 2.55 7.83 -11.19
N ASP A 136 3.25 8.21 -12.25
CA ASP A 136 4.58 7.69 -12.58
C ASP A 136 5.60 7.85 -11.43
N SER A 137 5.57 8.97 -10.69
CA SER A 137 6.42 9.16 -9.51
C SER A 137 6.11 8.18 -8.38
N VAL A 138 4.84 7.85 -8.18
CA VAL A 138 4.36 6.88 -7.19
C VAL A 138 4.72 5.46 -7.64
N ASN A 139 4.52 5.14 -8.93
CA ASN A 139 4.85 3.83 -9.51
C ASN A 139 6.31 3.44 -9.35
N ARG A 140 7.22 4.41 -9.33
CA ARG A 140 8.64 4.15 -9.08
C ARG A 140 8.94 3.79 -7.64
N LYS A 141 8.13 4.23 -6.69
CA LYS A 141 8.33 4.01 -5.26
C LYS A 141 7.50 2.86 -4.70
N VAL A 142 6.29 2.64 -5.20
CA VAL A 142 5.41 1.56 -4.72
C VAL A 142 5.62 0.30 -5.56
N HIS A 143 6.17 -0.73 -4.93
CA HIS A 143 6.54 -1.99 -5.59
C HIS A 143 5.43 -3.04 -5.56
N SER A 144 4.55 -2.97 -4.57
CA SER A 144 3.37 -3.83 -4.49
C SER A 144 2.31 -3.20 -3.59
N ALA A 145 1.07 -3.57 -3.81
CA ALA A 145 -0.06 -3.28 -2.94
C ALA A 145 -0.88 -4.55 -2.75
N VAL A 146 -1.18 -4.90 -1.51
CA VAL A 146 -1.98 -6.08 -1.15
C VAL A 146 -3.20 -5.59 -0.40
N PHE A 147 -4.38 -5.99 -0.87
CA PHE A 147 -5.65 -5.68 -0.22
C PHE A 147 -6.01 -6.80 0.74
N THR A 148 -6.41 -6.44 1.96
CA THR A 148 -6.85 -7.37 2.99
C THR A 148 -7.95 -6.74 3.83
N VAL A 149 -8.61 -7.54 4.66
CA VAL A 149 -9.61 -7.07 5.63
C VAL A 149 -9.09 -7.37 7.02
N GLU A 150 -9.14 -6.37 7.88
CA GLU A 150 -8.78 -6.49 9.30
C GLU A 150 -9.98 -6.05 10.17
N GLU A 151 -10.08 -6.63 11.35
CA GLU A 151 -10.99 -6.13 12.40
C GLU A 151 -10.15 -5.44 13.48
N GLN A 152 -10.58 -4.27 13.90
CA GLN A 152 -9.97 -3.54 15.01
C GLN A 152 -11.06 -2.83 15.81
N ASN A 153 -11.17 -3.16 17.09
CA ASN A 153 -12.14 -2.57 18.03
C ASN A 153 -13.61 -2.70 17.58
N GLY A 154 -13.99 -3.81 16.98
CA GLY A 154 -15.35 -4.06 16.49
C GLY A 154 -15.68 -3.36 15.16
N GLN A 155 -14.68 -2.78 14.49
CA GLN A 155 -14.82 -2.17 13.17
C GLN A 155 -14.05 -2.98 12.13
N LEU A 156 -14.68 -3.24 10.99
CA LEU A 156 -14.01 -3.81 9.82
C LEU A 156 -13.29 -2.72 9.05
N TRP A 157 -12.08 -3.05 8.62
CA TRP A 157 -11.22 -2.18 7.84
C TRP A 157 -10.75 -2.90 6.58
N GLY A 158 -10.95 -2.27 5.44
CA GLY A 158 -10.17 -2.56 4.24
C GLY A 158 -8.76 -2.00 4.44
N VAL A 159 -7.77 -2.85 4.27
CA VAL A 159 -6.37 -2.47 4.47
C VAL A 159 -5.60 -2.69 3.17
N VAL A 160 -4.94 -1.64 2.70
CA VAL A 160 -3.99 -1.75 1.60
C VAL A 160 -2.59 -1.70 2.18
N GLU A 161 -1.87 -2.81 2.05
CA GLU A 161 -0.49 -2.92 2.49
C GLU A 161 0.44 -2.73 1.30
N CYS A 162 1.09 -1.55 1.24
CA CYS A 162 2.02 -1.19 0.19
C CYS A 162 3.46 -1.44 0.62
N ARG A 163 4.28 -1.96 -0.32
CA ARG A 163 5.75 -2.04 -0.17
C ARG A 163 6.37 -0.86 -0.90
N VAL A 164 6.98 0.06 -0.15
CA VAL A 164 7.42 1.37 -0.66
C VAL A 164 8.93 1.51 -0.53
N ALA A 165 9.57 1.99 -1.60
CA ALA A 165 10.99 2.33 -1.62
C ALA A 165 11.19 3.81 -1.23
N GLY A 166 11.73 4.04 -0.04
CA GLY A 166 11.92 5.38 0.51
C GLY A 166 10.63 6.06 0.95
N GLU A 167 10.69 7.34 1.23
CA GLU A 167 9.55 8.12 1.73
C GLU A 167 8.72 8.69 0.57
N LEU A 168 7.40 8.66 0.72
CA LEU A 168 6.48 9.39 -0.15
C LEU A 168 6.38 10.85 0.33
N THR A 169 6.42 11.77 -0.60
CA THR A 169 6.04 13.16 -0.31
C THR A 169 4.52 13.24 -0.04
N GLY A 170 4.06 14.30 0.61
CA GLY A 170 2.63 14.49 0.85
C GLY A 170 1.80 14.45 -0.44
N ALA A 171 2.29 15.02 -1.53
CA ALA A 171 1.61 14.98 -2.83
C ALA A 171 1.57 13.57 -3.44
N GLU A 172 2.64 12.79 -3.31
CA GLU A 172 2.68 11.40 -3.75
C GLU A 172 1.74 10.52 -2.92
N LEU A 173 1.68 10.73 -1.61
CA LEU A 173 0.77 10.02 -0.72
C LEU A 173 -0.68 10.30 -1.06
N GLU A 174 -1.06 11.56 -1.27
CA GLU A 174 -2.43 11.94 -1.69
C GLU A 174 -2.79 11.37 -3.07
N THR A 175 -1.82 11.31 -3.99
CA THR A 175 -2.01 10.68 -5.29
C THR A 175 -2.24 9.17 -5.15
N LEU A 176 -1.44 8.49 -4.33
CA LEU A 176 -1.61 7.08 -4.03
C LEU A 176 -2.98 6.79 -3.39
N LYS A 177 -3.38 7.56 -2.38
CA LYS A 177 -4.67 7.41 -1.71
C LYS A 177 -5.83 7.50 -2.70
N ARG A 178 -5.87 8.56 -3.50
CA ARG A 178 -6.94 8.78 -4.50
C ARG A 178 -7.02 7.65 -5.51
N TYR A 179 -5.88 7.14 -5.93
CA TYR A 179 -5.83 6.00 -6.85
C TYR A 179 -6.37 4.73 -6.19
N LEU A 180 -5.92 4.44 -4.96
CA LEU A 180 -6.34 3.25 -4.21
C LEU A 180 -7.81 3.30 -3.78
N GLU A 181 -8.39 4.48 -3.55
CA GLU A 181 -9.82 4.64 -3.27
C GLU A 181 -10.69 4.09 -4.40
N GLY A 182 -10.35 4.41 -5.65
CA GLY A 182 -11.05 3.88 -6.81
C GLY A 182 -10.88 2.36 -6.95
N GLN A 183 -9.66 1.88 -6.81
CA GLN A 183 -9.37 0.43 -6.92
C GLN A 183 -9.93 -0.38 -5.75
N ALA A 184 -9.94 0.19 -4.55
CA ALA A 184 -10.46 -0.46 -3.37
C ALA A 184 -11.98 -0.69 -3.46
N ALA A 185 -12.73 0.26 -4.00
CA ALA A 185 -14.16 0.11 -4.20
C ALA A 185 -14.47 -1.11 -5.08
N ASP A 186 -13.78 -1.23 -6.22
CA ASP A 186 -13.94 -2.36 -7.13
C ASP A 186 -13.39 -3.67 -6.51
N GLY A 187 -12.24 -3.59 -5.84
CA GLY A 187 -11.54 -4.75 -5.31
C GLY A 187 -12.24 -5.42 -4.15
N TRP A 188 -12.83 -4.68 -3.24
CA TRP A 188 -13.58 -5.27 -2.12
C TRP A 188 -15.00 -5.68 -2.51
N GLY A 189 -15.67 -4.96 -3.39
CA GLY A 189 -16.95 -5.37 -3.96
C GLY A 189 -16.80 -6.64 -4.80
N GLU A 190 -16.13 -6.57 -5.93
CA GLU A 190 -16.01 -7.69 -6.87
C GLU A 190 -15.17 -8.86 -6.33
N GLY A 191 -14.14 -8.60 -5.51
CA GLY A 191 -13.24 -9.63 -4.97
C GLY A 191 -13.85 -10.47 -3.86
N PHE A 192 -14.83 -9.96 -3.12
CA PHE A 192 -15.42 -10.64 -1.95
C PHE A 192 -16.93 -10.87 -2.06
N GLU A 193 -17.61 -10.31 -3.03
CA GLU A 193 -19.05 -10.32 -3.19
C GLU A 193 -19.67 -11.73 -3.31
N GLN A 194 -18.92 -12.70 -3.77
CA GLN A 194 -19.39 -14.07 -3.96
C GLN A 194 -18.65 -15.10 -3.08
N ARG A 195 -18.11 -14.68 -1.95
CA ARG A 195 -17.37 -15.56 -1.06
C ARG A 195 -18.24 -16.10 0.04
N GLU A 196 -18.41 -17.42 0.07
CA GLU A 196 -19.03 -18.12 1.18
C GLU A 196 -18.21 -17.93 2.46
N ILE A 197 -18.81 -17.33 3.48
CA ILE A 197 -18.23 -17.20 4.81
C ILE A 197 -19.07 -18.02 5.77
N ARG A 198 -18.40 -18.89 6.54
CA ARG A 198 -19.04 -19.59 7.65
C ARG A 198 -18.89 -18.77 8.91
N VAL A 199 -20.00 -18.32 9.41
CA VAL A 199 -20.12 -17.66 10.71
C VAL A 199 -20.81 -18.65 11.65
N ASP A 200 -20.40 -18.70 12.93
CA ASP A 200 -20.91 -19.67 13.89
C ASP A 200 -22.43 -19.82 13.89
N GLY A 201 -22.89 -21.07 13.69
CA GLY A 201 -24.31 -21.42 13.64
C GLY A 201 -25.05 -21.02 12.35
N LYS A 202 -24.35 -20.49 11.36
CA LYS A 202 -24.89 -20.10 10.05
C LYS A 202 -24.16 -20.86 8.95
N SER A 203 -24.91 -21.47 8.05
CA SER A 203 -24.37 -22.10 6.84
C SER A 203 -24.72 -21.21 5.63
N GLU A 204 -23.78 -21.13 4.69
CA GLU A 204 -24.01 -20.54 3.38
C GLU A 204 -24.41 -19.04 3.40
N LEU A 205 -23.66 -18.22 4.16
CA LEU A 205 -23.75 -16.77 4.06
C LEU A 205 -22.73 -16.24 3.04
N TYR A 206 -23.17 -15.35 2.19
CA TYR A 206 -22.31 -14.59 1.28
C TYR A 206 -22.14 -13.19 1.83
N VAL A 207 -20.90 -12.72 1.89
CA VAL A 207 -20.60 -11.40 2.39
C VAL A 207 -20.44 -10.44 1.23
N HIS A 208 -21.09 -9.29 1.34
CA HIS A 208 -20.81 -8.12 0.55
C HIS A 208 -20.14 -7.06 1.42
N LEU A 209 -18.96 -6.61 1.02
CA LEU A 209 -18.23 -5.54 1.71
C LEU A 209 -18.38 -4.25 0.93
N TRP A 210 -18.70 -3.18 1.64
CA TRP A 210 -18.82 -1.86 1.05
C TRP A 210 -18.25 -0.78 1.96
N ASN A 211 -17.90 0.36 1.37
CA ASN A 211 -17.42 1.49 2.12
C ASN A 211 -18.58 2.15 2.89
N SER A 212 -18.42 2.35 4.19
CA SER A 212 -19.44 2.94 5.08
C SER A 212 -19.69 4.45 4.85
N GLY A 213 -19.37 4.99 3.67
CA GLY A 213 -19.64 6.38 3.29
C GLY A 213 -18.49 7.35 3.56
N ALA A 214 -17.42 6.92 4.19
CA ALA A 214 -16.20 7.71 4.32
C ALA A 214 -15.23 7.33 3.20
N TRP A 215 -15.23 8.09 2.12
CA TRP A 215 -14.45 7.80 0.91
C TRP A 215 -12.96 8.09 1.04
N SER A 216 -12.42 8.27 2.24
CA SER A 216 -11.01 8.57 2.40
C SER A 216 -10.23 7.40 2.95
N ILE A 217 -9.28 6.92 2.17
CA ILE A 217 -8.22 6.07 2.67
C ILE A 217 -7.31 6.90 3.60
N GLN A 218 -7.03 6.37 4.77
CA GLN A 218 -6.28 7.01 5.83
C GLN A 218 -5.00 6.26 6.13
N THR A 219 -3.96 6.99 6.48
CA THR A 219 -2.79 6.40 7.13
C THR A 219 -3.13 5.99 8.57
N GLU A 220 -2.32 5.15 9.17
CA GLU A 220 -2.47 4.77 10.57
C GLU A 220 -2.46 5.99 11.51
N GLN A 221 -1.61 6.98 11.23
CA GLN A 221 -1.53 8.22 12.00
C GLN A 221 -2.81 9.05 11.89
N GLU A 222 -3.33 9.27 10.68
CA GLU A 222 -4.57 10.03 10.45
C GLU A 222 -5.76 9.36 11.15
N ARG A 223 -5.80 8.03 11.13
CA ARG A 223 -6.82 7.25 11.83
C ARG A 223 -6.78 7.48 13.34
N PHE A 224 -5.59 7.42 13.96
CA PHE A 224 -5.44 7.68 15.38
C PHE A 224 -5.81 9.13 15.77
N GLU A 225 -5.48 10.10 14.93
CA GLU A 225 -5.84 11.50 15.17
C GLU A 225 -7.36 11.71 15.13
N GLN A 226 -8.08 11.03 14.24
CA GLN A 226 -9.55 11.08 14.18
C GLN A 226 -10.20 10.42 15.39
N GLU A 227 -9.72 9.26 15.83
CA GLU A 227 -10.23 8.59 17.03
C GLU A 227 -10.09 9.47 18.27
N GLN A 228 -8.97 10.17 18.43
CA GLN A 228 -8.76 11.11 19.54
C GLN A 228 -9.71 12.31 19.47
N THR A 229 -9.90 12.87 18.28
CA THR A 229 -10.77 14.03 18.09
C THR A 229 -12.25 13.67 18.26
N GLY A 230 -12.68 12.51 17.75
CA GLY A 230 -14.04 12.00 17.92
C GLY A 230 -14.37 11.67 19.37
N GLY A 231 -13.42 11.11 20.12
CA GLY A 231 -13.56 10.82 21.55
C GLY A 231 -13.72 12.07 22.41
N MET A 232 -13.05 13.16 22.07
CA MET A 232 -13.17 14.45 22.78
C MET A 232 -14.54 15.11 22.56
N THR A 233 -15.13 14.97 21.38
CA THR A 233 -16.46 15.56 21.08
C THR A 233 -17.57 14.88 21.87
N LEU A 234 -17.49 13.58 22.07
CA LEU A 234 -18.46 12.83 22.91
C LEU A 234 -18.32 13.12 24.39
N ALA A 235 -17.12 13.39 24.89
CA ALA A 235 -16.88 13.72 26.30
C ALA A 235 -17.32 15.14 26.67
N GLN A 236 -17.47 16.05 25.71
CA GLN A 236 -17.96 17.42 25.94
C GLN A 236 -19.48 17.57 25.84
N SER A 237 -20.19 16.52 25.39
CA SER A 237 -21.64 16.49 25.24
C SER A 237 -22.38 15.72 26.36
N MET A 238 -21.66 15.28 27.39
CA MET A 238 -22.18 14.70 28.62
C MET A 238 -22.03 15.69 29.79
#